data_dad95c59b79e4ce958766417b9f73772
#
_entry.id   dad95c59b79e4ce958766417b9f73772
#
_cell.length_a   1.000
_cell.length_b   1.000
_cell.length_c   1.000
_cell.angle_alpha   90.00
_cell.angle_beta   90.00
_cell.angle_gamma   90.00
#
_symmetry.space_group_name_H-M   'P 1'
#
loop_
_entity.id
_entity.type
_entity.pdbx_description
1 polymer ?
#
loop_
_entity_poly.entity_id
_entity_poly.type
_entity_poly.pdbx_seq_one_letter_code
_entity_poly.pdbx_strand_id
1 'polypeptide(L)'
;MQIGMMVYDLSGAFERSGDMPLLRERIYTIEDIYALPEGERAELIDGHIYYMAPPNTMHQRISSILSRKIGNYIDSNKGKCEVFAAPFAVYLDEKTNTYVEPDVS
;
A
#
# COMPACT_ATOMS: atom_id res chain seq x y z
N MET A 1 5.37 -7.88 -1.41
CA MET A 1 6.52 -7.19 -0.87
C MET A 1 6.44 -5.72 -1.17
N GLN A 2 6.65 -4.90 -0.21
CA GLN A 2 6.58 -3.46 -0.42
C GLN A 2 7.91 -2.84 -0.12
N ILE A 3 8.45 -2.11 -1.07
CA ILE A 3 9.75 -1.50 -0.95
C ILE A 3 9.58 -0.02 -1.19
N GLY A 4 10.27 0.79 -0.44
CA GLY A 4 10.22 2.24 -0.64
C GLY A 4 9.00 2.92 -0.03
N MET A 5 8.24 2.20 0.74
CA MET A 5 7.11 2.80 1.39
C MET A 5 7.56 3.54 2.62
N MET A 6 7.10 4.77 2.77
CA MET A 6 7.29 5.48 3.98
C MET A 6 5.96 5.48 4.67
N VAL A 7 5.92 5.03 5.88
CA VAL A 7 4.70 4.83 6.57
C VAL A 7 4.47 5.89 7.60
N TYR A 8 3.39 6.63 7.47
CA TYR A 8 2.94 7.52 8.48
C TYR A 8 1.56 7.09 8.86
N ASP A 9 1.36 6.83 10.12
CA ASP A 9 0.07 6.47 10.60
C ASP A 9 -0.64 7.73 11.03
N LEU A 10 -1.60 8.15 10.24
CA LEU A 10 -2.28 9.36 10.55
C LEU A 10 -3.15 9.25 11.75
N SER A 11 -3.61 8.09 12.10
CA SER A 11 -4.53 7.97 13.21
C SER A 11 -3.87 8.23 14.53
N GLY A 12 -2.59 7.99 14.66
CA GLY A 12 -1.95 8.22 15.92
C GLY A 12 -0.74 9.03 15.88
N ALA A 13 -0.49 9.58 14.73
CA ALA A 13 0.77 10.10 14.51
C ALA A 13 1.14 11.18 15.38
N PHE A 14 0.37 12.00 15.70
CA PHE A 14 0.84 13.05 16.30
C PHE A 14 0.51 13.19 17.63
N GLU A 15 -0.08 12.49 17.99
CA GLU A 15 -0.51 12.67 19.14
C GLU A 15 0.28 12.47 20.08
N ARG A 16 0.98 12.43 20.38
CA ARG A 16 1.68 12.26 21.21
C ARG A 16 1.44 12.86 22.32
N SER A 17 1.48 13.24 22.61
CA SER A 17 1.33 14.05 23.53
C SER A 17 0.66 13.55 24.63
N GLY A 18 0.63 12.73 24.74
CA GLY A 18 0.13 12.29 25.71
C GLY A 18 -1.07 12.71 26.26
N ASP A 19 -1.55 13.38 25.87
CA ASP A 19 -2.61 13.82 26.43
C ASP A 19 -3.72 13.41 25.83
N MET A 20 -3.75 12.87 25.11
CA MET A 20 -4.81 12.57 24.56
C MET A 20 -5.37 11.44 24.67
N PRO A 21 -5.43 11.06 25.10
CA PRO A 21 -5.87 9.98 25.36
C PRO A 21 -7.08 9.60 24.90
N LEU A 22 -7.72 9.80 25.06
CA LEU A 22 -8.83 9.41 24.70
C LEU A 22 -9.22 9.48 23.57
N LEU A 23 -8.49 9.56 22.99
CA LEU A 23 -8.85 9.75 21.90
C LEU A 23 -9.39 8.76 21.25
N ARG A 24 -10.11 8.82 20.65
CA ARG A 24 -10.63 8.00 19.87
C ARG A 24 -9.90 7.79 18.75
N GLU A 25 -9.42 6.68 18.39
CA GLU A 25 -8.85 6.46 17.20
C GLU A 25 -9.81 6.60 16.14
N ARG A 26 -9.55 7.36 15.15
CA ARG A 26 -10.39 7.48 14.00
C ARG A 26 -10.19 6.27 13.11
N ILE A 27 -11.29 5.65 12.72
CA ILE A 27 -11.24 4.52 11.80
C ILE A 27 -11.54 5.05 10.40
N TYR A 28 -10.65 4.82 9.47
CA TYR A 28 -10.82 5.25 8.10
C TYR A 28 -11.41 4.13 7.24
N THR A 29 -11.95 4.49 6.11
CA THR A 29 -12.58 3.53 5.20
C THR A 29 -11.98 3.65 3.81
N ILE A 30 -12.38 2.76 2.92
CA ILE A 30 -11.91 2.81 1.54
C ILE A 30 -12.33 4.13 0.88
N GLU A 31 -13.46 4.66 1.24
CA GLU A 31 -13.91 5.95 0.71
C GLU A 31 -12.93 7.06 1.07
N ASP A 32 -12.31 6.98 2.24
CA ASP A 32 -11.30 7.97 2.63
C ASP A 32 -10.07 7.87 1.71
N ILE A 33 -9.73 6.66 1.26
CA ILE A 33 -8.64 6.48 0.32
C ILE A 33 -9.00 7.12 -1.02
N TYR A 34 -10.22 6.89 -1.48
CA TYR A 34 -10.66 7.47 -2.76
C TYR A 34 -10.74 8.99 -2.71
N ALA A 35 -10.89 9.54 -1.54
CA ALA A 35 -10.99 10.99 -1.36
C ALA A 35 -9.65 11.69 -1.27
N LEU A 36 -8.54 10.94 -1.32
CA LEU A 36 -7.22 11.56 -1.25
C LEU A 36 -6.98 12.46 -2.45
N PRO A 37 -6.21 13.54 -2.27
CA PRO A 37 -5.88 14.41 -3.38
C PRO A 37 -5.15 13.66 -4.49
N GLU A 38 -5.29 14.15 -5.72
CA GLU A 38 -4.64 13.53 -6.83
C GLU A 38 -3.14 13.46 -6.61
N GLY A 39 -2.56 12.34 -6.91
CA GLY A 39 -1.13 12.14 -6.73
C GLY A 39 -0.75 11.55 -5.38
N GLU A 40 -1.66 11.53 -4.42
CA GLU A 40 -1.36 10.92 -3.14
C GLU A 40 -1.83 9.49 -3.13
N ARG A 41 -0.98 8.63 -2.62
CA ARG A 41 -1.29 7.21 -2.52
C ARG A 41 -1.10 6.76 -1.09
N ALA A 42 -1.98 5.88 -0.65
CA ALA A 42 -1.92 5.34 0.70
C ALA A 42 -2.50 3.94 0.74
N GLU A 43 -2.12 3.21 1.75
CA GLU A 43 -2.71 1.92 2.05
C GLU A 43 -3.62 2.06 3.25
N LEU A 44 -4.56 1.16 3.36
CA LEU A 44 -5.48 1.13 4.48
C LEU A 44 -5.38 -0.24 5.11
N ILE A 45 -5.00 -0.31 6.36
CA ILE A 45 -4.84 -1.57 7.07
C ILE A 45 -5.59 -1.48 8.38
N ASP A 46 -6.61 -2.31 8.52
CA ASP A 46 -7.46 -2.32 9.71
C ASP A 46 -7.97 -0.92 10.06
N GLY A 47 -8.32 -0.15 9.05
CA GLY A 47 -8.87 1.18 9.26
C GLY A 47 -7.85 2.27 9.51
N HIS A 48 -6.56 1.96 9.42
CA HIS A 48 -5.51 2.97 9.61
C HIS A 48 -4.86 3.28 8.26
N ILE A 49 -4.63 4.56 8.00
CA ILE A 49 -4.05 5.02 6.74
C ILE A 49 -2.54 5.14 6.83
N TYR A 50 -1.85 4.56 5.86
CA TYR A 50 -0.40 4.62 5.77
C TYR A 50 -0.03 5.23 4.42
N TYR A 51 0.49 6.43 4.42
CA TYR A 51 0.84 7.11 3.18
C TYR A 51 2.09 6.50 2.56
N MET A 52 2.13 6.47 1.24
CA MET A 52 3.23 5.88 0.49
C MET A 52 4.11 6.99 -0.06
N ALA A 53 5.43 6.82 0.09
CA ALA A 53 6.38 7.76 -0.47
C ALA A 53 6.58 7.48 -1.96
N PRO A 54 6.92 8.49 -2.74
CA PRO A 54 7.25 8.27 -4.16
C PRO A 54 8.47 7.36 -4.27
N PRO A 55 8.50 6.46 -5.26
CA PRO A 55 9.64 5.57 -5.43
C PRO A 55 10.83 6.30 -6.01
N ASN A 56 12.02 5.82 -5.72
CA ASN A 56 13.23 6.34 -6.32
C ASN A 56 13.67 5.40 -7.46
N THR A 57 14.76 5.75 -8.13
CA THR A 57 15.25 4.99 -9.27
C THR A 57 15.63 3.55 -8.90
N MET A 58 16.27 3.38 -7.77
CA MET A 58 16.67 2.04 -7.33
C MET A 58 15.44 1.16 -7.07
N HIS A 59 14.44 1.73 -6.43
CA HIS A 59 13.19 1.03 -6.19
C HIS A 59 12.57 0.59 -7.52
N GLN A 60 12.55 1.48 -8.50
CA GLN A 60 11.96 1.17 -9.80
C GLN A 60 12.74 0.10 -10.55
N ARG A 61 14.06 0.11 -10.43
CA ARG A 61 14.88 -0.93 -11.05
C ARG A 61 14.58 -2.29 -10.45
N ILE A 62 14.53 -2.37 -9.12
CA ILE A 62 14.26 -3.63 -8.43
C ILE A 62 12.86 -4.13 -8.79
N SER A 63 11.88 -3.25 -8.75
CA SER A 63 10.51 -3.60 -9.09
C SER A 63 10.39 -4.12 -10.52
N SER A 64 11.07 -3.47 -11.44
CA SER A 64 11.06 -3.88 -12.85
C SER A 64 11.73 -5.25 -13.05
N ILE A 65 12.85 -5.47 -12.39
CA ILE A 65 13.56 -6.76 -12.48
C ILE A 65 12.71 -7.88 -11.90
N LEU A 66 12.12 -7.65 -10.74
CA LEU A 66 11.29 -8.66 -10.10
C LEU A 66 10.07 -8.99 -10.94
N SER A 67 9.40 -7.98 -11.45
CA SER A 67 8.21 -8.18 -12.28
C SER A 67 8.55 -9.01 -13.51
N ARG A 68 9.68 -8.71 -14.15
CA ARG A 68 10.09 -9.42 -15.33
C ARG A 68 10.48 -10.86 -15.05
N LYS A 69 11.22 -11.08 -13.95
CA LYS A 69 11.62 -12.43 -13.59
C LYS A 69 10.43 -13.29 -13.21
N ILE A 70 9.51 -12.74 -12.46
CA ILE A 70 8.30 -13.46 -12.07
C ILE A 70 7.45 -13.76 -13.31
N GLY A 71 7.27 -12.78 -14.18
CA GLY A 71 6.52 -13.00 -15.40
C GLY A 71 7.14 -14.03 -16.29
N ASN A 72 8.46 -14.01 -16.44
CA ASN A 72 9.16 -15.00 -17.24
C ASN A 72 9.03 -16.41 -16.64
N TYR A 73 9.07 -16.51 -15.33
CA TYR A 73 8.91 -17.80 -14.67
C TYR A 73 7.50 -18.36 -14.92
N ILE A 74 6.49 -17.51 -14.79
CA ILE A 74 5.11 -17.92 -15.02
C ILE A 74 4.96 -18.41 -16.48
N ASP A 75 5.47 -17.65 -17.43
CA ASP A 75 5.36 -18.00 -18.84
C ASP A 75 6.12 -19.28 -19.16
N SER A 76 7.32 -19.43 -18.64
CA SER A 76 8.14 -20.62 -18.91
C SER A 76 7.52 -21.89 -18.36
N ASN A 77 6.74 -21.76 -17.31
CA ASN A 77 6.10 -22.91 -16.69
C ASN A 77 4.63 -23.03 -17.09
N LYS A 78 4.21 -22.27 -18.08
CA LYS A 78 2.85 -22.28 -18.58
C LYS A 78 1.83 -22.07 -17.46
N GLY A 79 2.20 -21.23 -16.50
CA GLY A 79 1.34 -20.91 -15.38
C GLY A 79 0.18 -20.03 -15.78
N LYS A 80 -0.84 -20.00 -14.95
CA LYS A 80 -2.01 -19.18 -15.21
C LYS A 80 -2.06 -17.93 -14.35
N CYS A 81 -1.06 -17.74 -13.51
CA CYS A 81 -0.97 -16.53 -12.69
C CYS A 81 -0.51 -15.36 -13.54
N GLU A 82 -0.79 -14.18 -13.05
CA GLU A 82 -0.31 -12.96 -13.69
C GLU A 82 0.44 -12.14 -12.67
N VAL A 83 1.38 -11.33 -13.11
CA VAL A 83 2.13 -10.47 -12.22
C VAL A 83 1.81 -9.02 -12.59
N PHE A 84 1.56 -8.22 -11.57
CA PHE A 84 1.23 -6.81 -11.77
C PHE A 84 2.19 -5.95 -10.96
N ALA A 85 2.73 -4.93 -11.59
CA ALA A 85 3.57 -3.96 -10.90
C ALA A 85 2.70 -2.81 -10.41
N ALA A 86 3.14 -2.12 -9.38
CA ALA A 86 2.43 -0.96 -8.87
C ALA A 86 2.29 0.11 -9.94
N PRO A 87 1.24 0.89 -9.90
CA PRO A 87 0.19 0.88 -8.89
C PRO A 87 -0.89 -0.15 -9.23
N PHE A 88 -1.19 -0.99 -8.27
CA PHE A 88 -2.24 -1.99 -8.45
C PHE A 88 -2.89 -2.23 -7.10
N ALA A 89 -4.15 -1.89 -7.01
CA ALA A 89 -4.88 -1.97 -5.75
C ALA A 89 -5.32 -3.38 -5.44
N VAL A 90 -5.10 -3.80 -4.23
CA VAL A 90 -5.54 -5.11 -3.77
C VAL A 90 -6.44 -4.92 -2.56
N TYR A 91 -7.66 -5.40 -2.67
CA TYR A 91 -8.63 -5.31 -1.60
C TYR A 91 -8.59 -6.63 -0.86
N LEU A 92 -8.02 -6.62 0.32
CA LEU A 92 -7.84 -7.85 1.06
C LEU A 92 -9.07 -8.21 1.88
N ASP A 93 -9.72 -7.25 2.47
CA ASP A 93 -10.87 -7.53 3.30
C ASP A 93 -11.71 -6.28 3.44
N GLU A 94 -12.92 -6.34 2.92
CA GLU A 94 -13.80 -5.18 3.02
C GLU A 94 -14.29 -4.97 4.44
N LYS A 95 -14.38 -6.03 5.22
CA LYS A 95 -14.89 -5.90 6.58
C LYS A 95 -13.88 -5.24 7.51
N THR A 96 -12.60 -5.45 7.25
CA THR A 96 -11.57 -4.86 8.07
C THR A 96 -11.02 -3.59 7.45
N ASN A 97 -11.61 -3.16 6.34
CA ASN A 97 -11.12 -1.98 5.64
C ASN A 97 -9.63 -2.10 5.37
N THR A 98 -9.26 -3.13 4.64
CA THR A 98 -7.85 -3.34 4.30
C THR A 98 -7.66 -3.31 2.79
N TYR A 99 -6.86 -2.34 2.38
CA TYR A 99 -6.59 -2.04 0.98
C TYR A 99 -5.11 -1.74 0.87
N VAL A 100 -4.42 -2.45 0.03
CA VAL A 100 -2.97 -2.25 -0.10
C VAL A 100 -2.58 -2.09 -1.56
N GLU A 101 -1.42 -1.50 -1.79
CA GLU A 101 -0.86 -1.36 -3.13
C GLU A 101 0.55 -1.92 -3.13
N PRO A 102 0.69 -3.22 -3.25
CA PRO A 102 2.03 -3.85 -3.25
C PRO A 102 2.85 -3.36 -4.44
N ASP A 103 4.16 -3.34 -4.29
CA ASP A 103 5.05 -2.95 -5.37
C ASP A 103 4.98 -3.94 -6.52
N VAL A 104 4.86 -5.21 -6.20
CA VAL A 104 4.69 -6.29 -7.17
C VAL A 104 3.70 -7.28 -6.58
N SER A 105 2.72 -7.68 -7.31
CA SER A 105 1.73 -8.63 -6.83
C SER A 105 1.32 -9.64 -7.89
#